data_98665583b900c68f940f2be895dfe16f
#
_entry.id   98665583b900c68f940f2be895dfe16f
#
_cell.length_a   1.000
_cell.length_b   1.000
_cell.length_c   1.000
_cell.angle_alpha   90.00
_cell.angle_beta   90.00
_cell.angle_gamma   90.00
#
_symmetry.space_group_name_H-M   'P 1'
#
loop_
_entity.id
_entity.type
_entity.pdbx_description
1 polymer ?
#
loop_
_entity_poly.entity_id
_entity_poly.type
_entity_poly.pdbx_seq_one_letter_code
_entity_poly.pdbx_strand_id
1 'polypeptide(L)'
;ISEDHLVSLKLKSDIAITSDDAFDRADVVIDFTSPSALFMFTESAIAHKAALVVGTTGLEQKHFNLLQQTSKATKIFYAPNMSLGVNSFFQVARDTAAKLKDYDIEIIESHHKFKKDAPSGTAIKLGEEIADQLGRTNKDFVFDRQLQVSERKKTDIGFSSIRGGNIAGEHTVIFHGEHESIEVTHRA
;
A
#
# COMPACT_ATOMS: atom_id res chain seq x y z
N ILE A 1 -6.27 -11.45 -18.11
CA ILE A 1 -7.68 -11.72 -17.70
C ILE A 1 -8.31 -12.49 -18.85
N SER A 2 -8.92 -13.66 -18.59
CA SER A 2 -9.62 -14.41 -19.63
C SER A 2 -10.96 -13.76 -19.98
N GLU A 3 -11.50 -14.03 -21.17
CA GLU A 3 -12.85 -13.59 -21.56
C GLU A 3 -13.90 -14.06 -20.55
N ASP A 4 -13.80 -15.30 -20.07
CA ASP A 4 -14.70 -15.85 -19.03
C ASP A 4 -14.69 -15.04 -17.75
N HIS A 5 -13.54 -14.48 -17.38
CA HIS A 5 -13.42 -13.63 -16.19
C HIS A 5 -14.11 -12.27 -16.39
N LEU A 6 -13.99 -11.67 -17.58
CA LEU A 6 -14.72 -10.43 -17.90
C LEU A 6 -16.24 -10.65 -17.94
N VAL A 7 -16.70 -11.78 -18.49
CA VAL A 7 -18.12 -12.16 -18.48
C VAL A 7 -18.62 -12.33 -17.03
N SER A 8 -17.83 -12.96 -16.15
CA SER A 8 -18.18 -13.12 -14.75
C SER A 8 -18.32 -11.78 -14.01
N LEU A 9 -17.56 -10.75 -14.43
CA LEU A 9 -17.64 -9.39 -13.88
C LEU A 9 -18.74 -8.53 -14.53
N LYS A 10 -19.52 -9.08 -15.48
CA LYS A 10 -20.56 -8.35 -16.24
C LYS A 10 -20.03 -7.07 -16.92
N LEU A 11 -18.78 -7.05 -17.30
CA LEU A 11 -18.20 -5.95 -18.06
C LEU A 11 -18.63 -6.05 -19.54
N LYS A 12 -19.00 -4.92 -20.16
CA LYS A 12 -19.36 -4.88 -21.58
C LYS A 12 -18.12 -5.14 -22.42
N SER A 13 -18.30 -5.85 -23.52
CA SER A 13 -17.28 -6.47 -24.36
C SER A 13 -16.51 -5.57 -25.32
N ASP A 14 -16.48 -4.26 -25.10
CA ASP A 14 -15.68 -3.34 -25.94
C ASP A 14 -14.19 -3.32 -25.55
N ILE A 15 -13.81 -4.14 -24.55
CA ILE A 15 -12.43 -4.27 -24.09
C ILE A 15 -11.78 -5.43 -24.82
N ALA A 16 -10.82 -5.13 -25.68
CA ALA A 16 -10.00 -6.17 -26.33
C ALA A 16 -9.05 -6.79 -25.29
N ILE A 17 -9.06 -8.12 -25.20
CA ILE A 17 -8.04 -8.88 -24.47
C ILE A 17 -7.02 -9.31 -25.51
N THR A 18 -5.85 -8.66 -25.48
CA THR A 18 -4.76 -8.94 -26.40
C THR A 18 -3.47 -9.12 -25.63
N SER A 19 -2.56 -9.95 -26.13
CA SER A 19 -1.27 -10.19 -25.50
C SER A 19 -0.13 -9.37 -26.10
N ASP A 20 -0.13 -9.12 -27.43
CA ASP A 20 1.10 -8.75 -28.10
C ASP A 20 1.14 -7.33 -28.69
N ASP A 21 0.00 -6.76 -29.07
CA ASP A 21 -0.09 -5.45 -29.72
C ASP A 21 -0.82 -4.37 -28.90
N ALA A 22 -1.08 -4.65 -27.62
CA ALA A 22 -1.76 -3.70 -26.74
C ALA A 22 -0.94 -2.41 -26.55
N PHE A 23 0.38 -2.52 -26.50
CA PHE A 23 1.28 -1.37 -26.34
C PHE A 23 1.34 -0.49 -27.59
N ASP A 24 1.17 -1.03 -28.79
CA ASP A 24 1.27 -0.28 -30.06
C ASP A 24 0.24 0.86 -30.17
N ARG A 25 -0.86 0.74 -29.43
CA ARG A 25 -1.98 1.67 -29.47
C ARG A 25 -2.25 2.34 -28.12
N ALA A 26 -1.41 2.09 -27.12
CA ALA A 26 -1.61 2.61 -25.78
C ALA A 26 -0.85 3.92 -25.58
N ASP A 27 -1.55 4.98 -25.19
CA ASP A 27 -0.92 6.20 -24.68
C ASP A 27 -0.45 6.04 -23.23
N VAL A 28 -1.18 5.21 -22.47
CA VAL A 28 -0.93 4.94 -21.06
C VAL A 28 -1.11 3.45 -20.77
N VAL A 29 -0.16 2.85 -20.09
CA VAL A 29 -0.23 1.49 -19.55
C VAL A 29 -0.38 1.56 -18.05
N ILE A 30 -1.31 0.79 -17.48
CA ILE A 30 -1.57 0.70 -16.05
C ILE A 30 -1.21 -0.70 -15.57
N ASP A 31 -0.21 -0.79 -14.69
CA ASP A 31 0.34 -2.05 -14.15
C ASP A 31 -0.07 -2.27 -12.69
N PHE A 32 -0.87 -3.31 -12.43
CA PHE A 32 -1.20 -3.86 -11.12
C PHE A 32 -0.91 -5.37 -11.07
N THR A 33 0.23 -5.79 -11.57
CA THR A 33 0.55 -7.21 -11.74
C THR A 33 1.51 -7.73 -10.66
N SER A 34 2.77 -7.85 -10.96
CA SER A 34 3.80 -8.35 -10.03
C SER A 34 5.15 -7.67 -10.25
N PRO A 35 6.03 -7.63 -9.23
CA PRO A 35 7.37 -7.07 -9.38
C PRO A 35 8.18 -7.72 -10.51
N SER A 36 7.98 -9.00 -10.77
CA SER A 36 8.70 -9.74 -11.84
C SER A 36 8.30 -9.30 -13.25
N ALA A 37 7.08 -8.77 -13.44
CA ALA A 37 6.60 -8.29 -14.72
C ALA A 37 7.05 -6.85 -15.04
N LEU A 38 7.50 -6.10 -14.05
CA LEU A 38 7.82 -4.68 -14.20
C LEU A 38 8.89 -4.41 -15.24
N PHE A 39 9.88 -5.30 -15.37
CA PHE A 39 10.96 -5.16 -16.36
C PHE A 39 10.39 -5.14 -17.78
N MET A 40 9.55 -6.11 -18.11
CA MET A 40 8.89 -6.19 -19.41
C MET A 40 8.03 -4.95 -19.70
N PHE A 41 7.26 -4.49 -18.72
CA PHE A 41 6.40 -3.31 -18.90
C PHE A 41 7.21 -2.02 -19.09
N THR A 42 8.33 -1.87 -18.41
CA THR A 42 9.21 -0.70 -18.58
C THR A 42 9.87 -0.67 -19.96
N GLU A 43 10.36 -1.81 -20.45
CA GLU A 43 10.92 -1.93 -21.81
C GLU A 43 9.85 -1.61 -22.88
N SER A 44 8.67 -2.22 -22.77
CA SER A 44 7.58 -1.98 -23.70
C SER A 44 7.10 -0.52 -23.68
N ALA A 45 6.97 0.08 -22.49
CA ALA A 45 6.59 1.50 -22.36
C ALA A 45 7.59 2.44 -23.05
N ILE A 46 8.90 2.16 -22.94
CA ILE A 46 9.94 2.93 -23.64
C ILE A 46 9.81 2.75 -25.15
N ALA A 47 9.72 1.50 -25.63
CA ALA A 47 9.69 1.18 -27.04
C ALA A 47 8.52 1.84 -27.77
N HIS A 48 7.35 1.88 -27.13
CA HIS A 48 6.10 2.42 -27.70
C HIS A 48 5.81 3.86 -27.26
N LYS A 49 6.71 4.49 -26.46
CA LYS A 49 6.55 5.85 -25.93
C LYS A 49 5.28 6.04 -25.11
N ALA A 50 4.77 4.96 -24.52
CA ALA A 50 3.61 4.97 -23.63
C ALA A 50 3.98 5.47 -22.23
N ALA A 51 3.11 6.21 -21.56
CA ALA A 51 3.28 6.49 -20.13
C ALA A 51 2.98 5.22 -19.31
N LEU A 52 3.64 5.06 -18.16
CA LEU A 52 3.45 3.89 -17.30
C LEU A 52 2.97 4.31 -15.90
N VAL A 53 1.80 3.81 -15.51
CA VAL A 53 1.24 3.94 -14.16
C VAL A 53 1.43 2.63 -13.44
N VAL A 54 2.20 2.63 -12.35
CA VAL A 54 2.56 1.42 -11.59
C VAL A 54 1.86 1.44 -10.24
N GLY A 55 0.94 0.51 -10.04
CA GLY A 55 0.27 0.21 -8.77
C GLY A 55 0.73 -1.11 -8.14
N THR A 56 1.66 -1.80 -8.79
CA THR A 56 2.24 -3.06 -8.31
C THR A 56 2.96 -2.84 -6.98
N THR A 57 2.62 -3.65 -5.98
CA THR A 57 3.22 -3.61 -4.63
C THR A 57 4.35 -4.62 -4.48
N GLY A 58 5.10 -4.55 -3.38
CA GLY A 58 6.22 -5.45 -3.11
C GLY A 58 7.47 -5.14 -3.94
N LEU A 59 7.61 -3.90 -4.41
CA LEU A 59 8.80 -3.45 -5.13
C LEU A 59 9.99 -3.33 -4.17
N GLU A 60 11.15 -3.78 -4.63
CA GLU A 60 12.44 -3.68 -3.97
C GLU A 60 13.27 -2.51 -4.56
N GLN A 61 14.39 -2.17 -3.95
CA GLN A 61 15.27 -1.09 -4.42
C GLN A 61 15.68 -1.22 -5.90
N LYS A 62 15.90 -2.46 -6.39
CA LYS A 62 16.21 -2.71 -7.80
C LYS A 62 15.09 -2.25 -8.75
N HIS A 63 13.81 -2.40 -8.33
CA HIS A 63 12.65 -1.98 -9.10
C HIS A 63 12.51 -0.45 -9.11
N PHE A 64 12.76 0.21 -7.98
CA PHE A 64 12.79 1.68 -7.91
C PHE A 64 13.89 2.27 -8.78
N ASN A 65 15.07 1.66 -8.80
CA ASN A 65 16.18 2.06 -9.69
C ASN A 65 15.77 1.92 -11.15
N LEU A 66 15.07 0.83 -11.51
CA LEU A 66 14.54 0.61 -12.86
C LEU A 66 13.52 1.69 -13.23
N LEU A 67 12.54 1.98 -12.37
CA LEU A 67 11.55 3.04 -12.61
C LEU A 67 12.23 4.41 -12.79
N GLN A 68 13.24 4.73 -11.97
CA GLN A 68 14.01 5.96 -12.09
C GLN A 68 14.79 6.05 -13.42
N GLN A 69 15.35 4.95 -13.90
CA GLN A 69 16.00 4.92 -15.21
C GLN A 69 14.97 5.09 -16.33
N THR A 70 13.86 4.37 -16.26
CA THR A 70 12.77 4.41 -17.24
C THR A 70 12.15 5.82 -17.33
N SER A 71 12.06 6.54 -16.21
CA SER A 71 11.49 7.89 -16.18
C SER A 71 12.28 8.94 -16.98
N LYS A 72 13.51 8.62 -17.37
CA LYS A 72 14.31 9.48 -18.27
C LYS A 72 13.86 9.34 -19.74
N ALA A 73 13.19 8.26 -20.08
CA ALA A 73 12.75 7.95 -21.47
C ALA A 73 11.23 8.10 -21.66
N THR A 74 10.43 7.84 -20.60
CA THR A 74 8.98 7.99 -20.66
C THR A 74 8.42 8.48 -19.33
N LYS A 75 7.12 8.85 -19.31
CA LYS A 75 6.44 9.32 -18.10
C LYS A 75 6.11 8.14 -17.19
N ILE A 76 6.52 8.21 -15.93
CA ILE A 76 6.24 7.20 -14.90
C ILE A 76 5.44 7.84 -13.77
N PHE A 77 4.37 7.15 -13.36
CA PHE A 77 3.69 7.41 -12.10
C PHE A 77 3.66 6.13 -11.27
N TYR A 78 4.18 6.18 -10.05
CA TYR A 78 4.14 5.07 -9.11
C TYR A 78 3.41 5.47 -7.85
N ALA A 79 2.44 4.65 -7.43
CA ALA A 79 1.84 4.75 -6.11
C ALA A 79 1.42 3.36 -5.61
N PRO A 80 1.81 2.96 -4.39
CA PRO A 80 1.45 1.66 -3.83
C PRO A 80 -0.04 1.60 -3.46
N ASN A 81 -0.68 2.74 -3.31
CA ASN A 81 -2.12 2.89 -3.12
C ASN A 81 -2.60 4.19 -3.78
N MET A 82 -3.62 4.09 -4.62
CA MET A 82 -4.19 5.22 -5.38
C MET A 82 -5.53 5.70 -4.82
N SER A 83 -5.98 5.14 -3.68
CA SER A 83 -7.19 5.62 -3.01
C SER A 83 -6.95 7.01 -2.41
N LEU A 84 -7.78 7.98 -2.76
CA LEU A 84 -7.76 9.30 -2.14
C LEU A 84 -8.00 9.20 -0.63
N GLY A 85 -8.95 8.34 -0.20
CA GLY A 85 -9.26 8.12 1.21
C GLY A 85 -8.07 7.60 1.99
N VAL A 86 -7.35 6.59 1.47
CA VAL A 86 -6.16 6.04 2.11
C VAL A 86 -5.03 7.08 2.21
N ASN A 87 -4.78 7.84 1.15
CA ASN A 87 -3.73 8.86 1.17
C ASN A 87 -4.09 10.02 2.12
N SER A 88 -5.36 10.42 2.18
CA SER A 88 -5.84 11.40 3.16
C SER A 88 -5.72 10.86 4.59
N PHE A 89 -6.03 9.58 4.80
CA PHE A 89 -5.89 8.91 6.09
C PHE A 89 -4.44 8.91 6.58
N PHE A 90 -3.45 8.64 5.73
CA PHE A 90 -2.04 8.76 6.08
C PHE A 90 -1.70 10.17 6.59
N GLN A 91 -2.16 11.21 5.88
CA GLN A 91 -1.90 12.59 6.29
C GLN A 91 -2.54 12.92 7.64
N VAL A 92 -3.81 12.54 7.84
CA VAL A 92 -4.53 12.75 9.12
C VAL A 92 -3.81 12.03 10.28
N ALA A 93 -3.34 10.79 10.03
CA ALA A 93 -2.61 10.03 11.05
C ALA A 93 -1.26 10.71 11.41
N ARG A 94 -0.51 11.21 10.44
CA ARG A 94 0.73 11.99 10.65
C ARG A 94 0.46 13.24 11.48
N ASP A 95 -0.55 14.04 11.10
CA ASP A 95 -0.89 15.30 11.78
C ASP A 95 -1.36 15.04 13.21
N THR A 96 -2.09 13.93 13.42
CA THR A 96 -2.52 13.50 14.75
C THR A 96 -1.32 13.06 15.60
N ALA A 97 -0.42 12.24 15.04
CA ALA A 97 0.80 11.81 15.72
C ALA A 97 1.67 12.99 16.16
N ALA A 98 1.82 14.02 15.29
CA ALA A 98 2.59 15.23 15.64
C ALA A 98 2.03 15.97 16.86
N LYS A 99 0.70 15.98 17.03
CA LYS A 99 0.01 16.61 18.18
C LYS A 99 0.04 15.74 19.42
N LEU A 100 -0.02 14.42 19.24
CA LEU A 100 -0.12 13.43 20.32
C LEU A 100 1.19 12.62 20.46
N LYS A 101 2.34 13.29 20.32
CA LYS A 101 3.68 12.66 20.32
C LYS A 101 4.00 11.83 21.57
N ASP A 102 3.33 12.11 22.66
CA ASP A 102 3.51 11.44 23.96
C ASP A 102 2.52 10.29 24.19
N TYR A 103 1.58 10.07 23.26
CA TYR A 103 0.61 8.97 23.33
C TYR A 103 1.22 7.68 22.82
N ASP A 104 0.72 6.57 23.32
CA ASP A 104 1.03 5.23 22.85
C ASP A 104 0.27 4.95 21.55
N ILE A 105 0.94 4.34 20.57
CA ILE A 105 0.41 4.17 19.23
C ILE A 105 0.23 2.69 18.90
N GLU A 106 -1.01 2.34 18.52
CA GLU A 106 -1.36 1.00 18.03
C GLU A 106 -2.07 1.11 16.68
N ILE A 107 -1.71 0.23 15.77
CA ILE A 107 -2.31 0.12 14.43
C ILE A 107 -3.03 -1.22 14.34
N ILE A 108 -4.33 -1.17 14.02
CA ILE A 108 -5.15 -2.35 13.81
C ILE A 108 -5.59 -2.37 12.35
N GLU A 109 -5.43 -3.51 11.69
CA GLU A 109 -5.92 -3.69 10.32
C GLU A 109 -6.77 -4.97 10.19
N SER A 110 -7.80 -4.91 9.36
CA SER A 110 -8.71 -6.02 9.11
C SER A 110 -8.88 -6.24 7.62
N HIS A 111 -8.73 -7.48 7.17
CA HIS A 111 -8.94 -7.88 5.78
C HIS A 111 -9.66 -9.24 5.70
N HIS A 112 -10.08 -9.58 4.48
CA HIS A 112 -10.72 -10.85 4.18
C HIS A 112 -9.82 -12.05 4.55
N LYS A 113 -10.47 -13.19 4.82
CA LYS A 113 -9.82 -14.44 5.24
C LYS A 113 -8.75 -15.00 4.27
N PHE A 114 -8.74 -14.57 3.01
CA PHE A 114 -7.79 -15.04 1.99
C PHE A 114 -6.51 -14.20 1.89
N LYS A 115 -6.42 -13.06 2.59
CA LYS A 115 -5.23 -12.21 2.57
C LYS A 115 -4.07 -12.90 3.30
N LYS A 116 -2.94 -13.06 2.60
CA LYS A 116 -1.79 -13.83 3.09
C LYS A 116 -0.81 -13.00 3.92
N ASP A 117 -0.53 -11.77 3.47
CA ASP A 117 0.39 -10.86 4.16
C ASP A 117 -0.27 -10.30 5.43
N ALA A 118 0.50 -10.24 6.51
CA ALA A 118 0.13 -9.62 7.79
C ALA A 118 1.40 -9.06 8.45
N PRO A 119 1.39 -7.77 8.87
CA PRO A 119 0.37 -6.76 8.57
C PRO A 119 0.27 -6.45 7.07
N SER A 120 -0.83 -5.79 6.66
CA SER A 120 -1.02 -5.32 5.29
C SER A 120 0.03 -4.26 4.91
N GLY A 121 0.36 -4.16 3.62
CA GLY A 121 1.26 -3.11 3.12
C GLY A 121 0.78 -1.69 3.48
N THR A 122 -0.53 -1.44 3.51
CA THR A 122 -1.12 -0.17 3.94
C THR A 122 -0.88 0.10 5.43
N ALA A 123 -0.99 -0.93 6.29
CA ALA A 123 -0.70 -0.78 7.71
C ALA A 123 0.79 -0.49 7.97
N ILE A 124 1.69 -1.19 7.27
CA ILE A 124 3.13 -0.92 7.36
C ILE A 124 3.42 0.52 6.92
N LYS A 125 2.89 0.95 5.77
CA LYS A 125 3.07 2.31 5.29
C LYS A 125 2.55 3.35 6.27
N LEU A 126 1.41 3.10 6.91
CA LEU A 126 0.85 3.95 7.95
C LEU A 126 1.80 4.09 9.14
N GLY A 127 2.40 2.98 9.60
CA GLY A 127 3.41 2.98 10.65
C GLY A 127 4.67 3.75 10.25
N GLU A 128 5.13 3.61 9.01
CA GLU A 128 6.27 4.36 8.47
C GLU A 128 6.00 5.86 8.45
N GLU A 129 4.82 6.30 8.00
CA GLU A 129 4.43 7.71 7.97
C GLU A 129 4.39 8.33 9.37
N ILE A 130 3.87 7.59 10.36
CA ILE A 130 3.84 8.01 11.76
C ILE A 130 5.25 8.00 12.36
N ALA A 131 6.04 6.97 12.11
CA ALA A 131 7.42 6.86 12.60
C ALA A 131 8.28 8.01 12.07
N ASP A 132 8.22 8.29 10.78
CA ASP A 132 8.92 9.42 10.14
C ASP A 132 8.54 10.76 10.81
N GLN A 133 7.24 10.99 11.03
CA GLN A 133 6.73 12.19 11.68
C GLN A 133 7.26 12.37 13.11
N LEU A 134 7.51 11.29 13.83
CA LEU A 134 7.96 11.29 15.23
C LEU A 134 9.47 11.10 15.39
N GLY A 135 10.24 11.01 14.30
CA GLY A 135 11.66 10.69 14.33
C GLY A 135 11.96 9.28 14.82
N ARG A 136 11.01 8.36 14.67
CA ARG A 136 11.15 6.93 14.99
C ARG A 136 11.51 6.14 13.71
N THR A 137 11.76 4.86 13.85
CA THR A 137 12.11 3.97 12.75
C THR A 137 11.33 2.66 12.82
N ASN A 138 11.42 1.82 11.80
CA ASN A 138 10.84 0.48 11.81
C ASN A 138 11.42 -0.46 12.88
N LYS A 139 12.51 -0.09 13.57
CA LYS A 139 13.00 -0.79 14.76
C LYS A 139 12.08 -0.63 15.98
N ASP A 140 11.21 0.37 15.94
CA ASP A 140 10.21 0.64 16.98
C ASP A 140 8.88 -0.09 16.68
N PHE A 141 8.78 -0.85 15.58
CA PHE A 141 7.60 -1.62 15.21
C PHE A 141 7.50 -2.91 16.02
N VAL A 142 6.32 -3.15 16.58
CA VAL A 142 6.02 -4.32 17.40
C VAL A 142 4.88 -5.11 16.76
N PHE A 143 5.21 -6.25 16.18
CA PHE A 143 4.24 -7.11 15.48
C PHE A 143 3.68 -8.23 16.35
N ASP A 144 4.36 -8.59 17.42
CA ASP A 144 3.95 -9.65 18.33
C ASP A 144 4.38 -9.32 19.76
N ARG A 145 3.42 -8.98 20.62
CA ARG A 145 3.69 -8.68 22.02
C ARG A 145 3.92 -9.94 22.86
N GLN A 146 3.54 -11.12 22.41
CA GLN A 146 3.81 -12.37 23.15
C GLN A 146 5.31 -12.67 23.23
N LEU A 147 6.06 -12.22 22.21
CA LEU A 147 7.52 -12.35 22.18
C LEU A 147 8.24 -11.30 23.02
N GLN A 148 7.53 -10.27 23.48
CA GLN A 148 8.08 -9.23 24.36
C GLN A 148 7.73 -9.50 25.82
N VAL A 149 8.71 -9.98 26.59
CA VAL A 149 8.57 -10.23 28.04
C VAL A 149 8.89 -8.93 28.85
N SER A 150 8.54 -7.77 28.34
CA SER A 150 8.82 -6.48 28.94
C SER A 150 7.64 -5.52 28.80
N GLU A 151 7.62 -4.51 29.65
CA GLU A 151 6.68 -3.39 29.49
C GLU A 151 6.86 -2.72 28.11
N ARG A 152 5.79 -2.11 27.63
CA ARG A 152 5.77 -1.32 26.41
C ARG A 152 6.77 -0.18 26.48
N LYS A 153 7.57 0.03 25.44
CA LYS A 153 8.44 1.22 25.35
C LYS A 153 7.63 2.40 24.82
N LYS A 154 8.00 3.60 25.23
CA LYS A 154 7.36 4.84 24.76
C LYS A 154 7.45 5.03 23.24
N THR A 155 8.48 4.47 22.60
CA THR A 155 8.68 4.56 21.14
C THR A 155 7.96 3.47 20.37
N ASP A 156 7.40 2.46 21.01
CA ASP A 156 6.74 1.35 20.30
C ASP A 156 5.57 1.86 19.44
N ILE A 157 5.48 1.31 18.23
CA ILE A 157 4.30 1.38 17.37
C ILE A 157 3.83 -0.07 17.19
N GLY A 158 2.72 -0.42 17.81
CA GLY A 158 2.18 -1.77 17.79
C GLY A 158 1.33 -2.04 16.54
N PHE A 159 1.28 -3.32 16.12
CA PHE A 159 0.47 -3.76 14.99
C PHE A 159 -0.37 -4.97 15.38
N SER A 160 -1.64 -4.95 14.99
CA SER A 160 -2.56 -6.07 15.14
C SER A 160 -3.29 -6.34 13.82
N SER A 161 -3.27 -7.59 13.37
CA SER A 161 -3.89 -8.00 12.10
C SER A 161 -5.08 -8.90 12.35
N ILE A 162 -6.23 -8.56 11.76
CA ILE A 162 -7.47 -9.33 11.82
C ILE A 162 -7.74 -9.90 10.43
N ARG A 163 -8.13 -11.18 10.36
CA ARG A 163 -8.53 -11.87 9.14
C ARG A 163 -9.90 -12.49 9.33
N GLY A 164 -10.89 -12.10 8.50
CA GLY A 164 -12.24 -12.63 8.62
C GLY A 164 -13.14 -12.18 7.47
N GLY A 165 -14.17 -12.95 7.20
CA GLY A 165 -15.19 -12.64 6.22
C GLY A 165 -14.63 -12.23 4.85
N ASN A 166 -15.25 -11.20 4.28
CA ASN A 166 -14.89 -10.58 2.99
C ASN A 166 -14.52 -9.09 3.15
N ILE A 167 -13.95 -8.69 4.31
CA ILE A 167 -13.54 -7.31 4.57
C ILE A 167 -12.53 -6.89 3.50
N ALA A 168 -12.83 -5.80 2.77
CA ALA A 168 -11.97 -5.31 1.69
C ALA A 168 -10.65 -4.74 2.26
N GLY A 169 -10.76 -3.95 3.33
CA GLY A 169 -9.64 -3.40 4.07
C GLY A 169 -10.08 -2.31 5.03
N GLU A 170 -9.82 -2.49 6.31
CA GLU A 170 -10.05 -1.49 7.35
C GLU A 170 -8.74 -1.25 8.10
N HIS A 171 -8.47 0.00 8.43
CA HIS A 171 -7.27 0.39 9.15
C HIS A 171 -7.62 1.42 10.21
N THR A 172 -7.19 1.19 11.43
CA THR A 172 -7.37 2.11 12.56
C THR A 172 -6.03 2.41 13.20
N VAL A 173 -5.74 3.67 13.44
CA VAL A 173 -4.67 4.09 14.35
C VAL A 173 -5.31 4.54 15.65
N ILE A 174 -4.82 4.01 16.77
CA ILE A 174 -5.24 4.39 18.10
C ILE A 174 -4.08 5.10 18.78
N PHE A 175 -4.36 6.27 19.34
CA PHE A 175 -3.46 7.05 20.19
C PHE A 175 -3.99 6.97 21.61
N HIS A 176 -3.28 6.25 22.50
CA HIS A 176 -3.65 6.08 23.90
C HIS A 176 -2.91 7.06 24.79
N GLY A 177 -3.63 7.99 25.38
CA GLY A 177 -3.16 8.84 26.46
C GLY A 177 -3.38 8.20 27.83
N GLU A 178 -3.04 8.90 28.91
CA GLU A 178 -3.20 8.40 30.28
C GLU A 178 -4.68 8.21 30.66
N HIS A 179 -5.58 9.06 30.16
CA HIS A 179 -7.00 9.07 30.54
C HIS A 179 -7.96 9.09 29.38
N GLU A 180 -7.46 9.07 28.15
CA GLU A 180 -8.27 9.12 26.94
C GLU A 180 -7.61 8.35 25.79
N SER A 181 -8.38 8.07 24.75
CA SER A 181 -7.86 7.52 23.50
C SER A 181 -8.50 8.24 22.31
N ILE A 182 -7.72 8.43 21.26
CA ILE A 182 -8.21 8.97 20.00
C ILE A 182 -7.99 7.91 18.92
N GLU A 183 -9.03 7.64 18.14
CA GLU A 183 -8.99 6.70 17.03
C GLU A 183 -9.20 7.43 15.71
N VAL A 184 -8.40 7.09 14.72
CA VAL A 184 -8.57 7.50 13.34
C VAL A 184 -8.74 6.26 12.49
N THR A 185 -9.86 6.14 11.78
CA THR A 185 -10.22 4.92 11.06
C THR A 185 -10.57 5.19 9.60
N HIS A 186 -10.04 4.36 8.71
CA HIS A 186 -10.43 4.25 7.32
C HIS A 186 -11.08 2.88 7.08
N ARG A 187 -12.25 2.87 6.41
CA ARG A 187 -12.94 1.64 5.96
C ARG A 187 -13.18 1.69 4.46
N ALA A 188 -12.84 0.61 3.76
CA ALA A 188 -13.09 0.40 2.33
C ALA A 188 -14.29 -0.53 2.10
#